data_3a59fdf51675b79103dd6621b7b508af
#
_entry.id   3a59fdf51675b79103dd6621b7b508af
#
_cell.length_a   1.000
_cell.length_b   1.000
_cell.length_c   1.000
_cell.angle_alpha   90.00
_cell.angle_beta   90.00
_cell.angle_gamma   90.00
#
_symmetry.space_group_name_H-M   'P 1'
#
loop_
_entity.id
_entity.type
_entity.pdbx_description
1 polymer ?
#
loop_
_entity_poly.entity_id
_entity_poly.type
_entity_poly.pdbx_seq_one_letter_code
_entity_poly.pdbx_strand_id
1 'polypeptide(L)'
;RSWNISPAPLDKKNPYHPLNMKIYKNIPKNKIPDTESLKNTYERVIPYYLKNIEPLIQNEKNILISAHGNSIRALCKKLFNISDTNISKLEIPTGNPLFIKFNENLKIDDGYYLDSSRSRDLLVKF
;
A
#
# COMPACT_ATOMS: atom_id res chain seq x y z
N ARG A 1 13.28 -0.39 -5.71
CA ARG A 1 11.81 -0.55 -5.87
C ARG A 1 11.40 -1.93 -6.40
N SER A 2 12.19 -2.96 -6.20
CA SER A 2 11.82 -4.32 -6.62
C SER A 2 10.70 -4.90 -5.75
N TRP A 3 10.03 -5.94 -6.26
CA TRP A 3 8.93 -6.58 -5.57
C TRP A 3 9.35 -7.24 -4.24
N ASN A 4 10.40 -8.05 -4.27
CA ASN A 4 10.78 -8.92 -3.14
C ASN A 4 12.18 -8.64 -2.56
N ILE A 5 12.82 -7.51 -2.91
CA ILE A 5 14.09 -7.11 -2.30
C ILE A 5 13.81 -6.06 -1.23
N SER A 6 14.15 -6.38 0.01
CA SER A 6 14.08 -5.43 1.12
C SER A 6 15.27 -4.47 1.10
N PRO A 7 15.09 -3.22 1.55
CA PRO A 7 16.21 -2.34 1.86
C PRO A 7 17.13 -2.97 2.91
N ALA A 8 18.39 -2.53 2.96
CA ALA A 8 19.28 -2.92 4.05
C ALA A 8 18.66 -2.52 5.40
N PRO A 9 18.68 -3.41 6.42
CA PRO A 9 18.13 -3.08 7.73
C PRO A 9 18.93 -1.97 8.40
N LEU A 10 18.25 -1.15 9.18
CA LEU A 10 18.89 -0.17 10.04
C LEU A 10 19.61 -0.90 11.19
N ASP A 11 20.78 -0.41 11.62
CA ASP A 11 21.47 -0.96 12.77
C ASP A 11 20.55 -0.90 14.02
N LYS A 12 20.45 -2.02 14.74
CA LYS A 12 19.61 -2.11 15.96
C LYS A 12 20.02 -1.16 17.06
N LYS A 13 21.26 -0.66 17.07
CA LYS A 13 21.74 0.37 17.98
C LYS A 13 21.35 1.79 17.55
N ASN A 14 20.86 1.98 16.32
CA ASN A 14 20.46 3.28 15.86
C ASN A 14 19.24 3.78 16.66
N PRO A 15 19.24 5.01 17.18
CA PRO A 15 18.13 5.56 17.97
C PRO A 15 16.80 5.61 17.19
N TYR A 16 16.86 5.69 15.86
CA TYR A 16 15.69 5.67 14.98
C TYR A 16 15.23 4.26 14.58
N HIS A 17 15.93 3.21 15.05
CA HIS A 17 15.42 1.86 14.83
C HIS A 17 14.11 1.67 15.58
N PRO A 18 13.06 1.07 14.99
CA PRO A 18 11.74 0.93 15.63
C PRO A 18 11.80 0.30 17.03
N LEU A 19 12.73 -0.64 17.29
CA LEU A 19 12.94 -1.23 18.60
C LEU A 19 13.31 -0.24 19.70
N ASN A 20 13.88 0.92 19.34
CA ASN A 20 14.34 1.96 20.26
C ASN A 20 13.34 3.13 20.37
N MET A 21 12.30 3.14 19.52
CA MET A 21 11.32 4.23 19.49
C MET A 21 10.21 3.99 20.51
N LYS A 22 9.93 5.01 21.36
CA LYS A 22 8.91 4.95 22.41
C LYS A 22 7.50 4.61 21.87
N ILE A 23 7.19 5.02 20.65
CA ILE A 23 5.87 4.77 20.03
C ILE A 23 5.59 3.26 19.86
N TYR A 24 6.63 2.43 19.72
CA TYR A 24 6.51 0.99 19.50
C TYR A 24 6.77 0.15 20.76
N LYS A 25 6.96 0.78 21.94
CA LYS A 25 7.32 0.10 23.20
C LYS A 25 6.36 -1.02 23.62
N ASN A 26 5.09 -0.91 23.26
CA ASN A 26 4.04 -1.86 23.61
C ASN A 26 3.86 -2.97 22.54
N ILE A 27 4.64 -2.94 21.46
CA ILE A 27 4.61 -3.97 20.42
C ILE A 27 5.65 -5.03 20.77
N PRO A 28 5.29 -6.33 20.77
CA PRO A 28 6.27 -7.40 20.99
C PRO A 28 7.42 -7.28 19.98
N LYS A 29 8.67 -7.35 20.45
CA LYS A 29 9.87 -7.15 19.62
C LYS A 29 9.93 -8.06 18.40
N ASN A 30 9.44 -9.29 18.52
CA ASN A 30 9.35 -10.26 17.42
C ASN A 30 8.29 -9.93 16.36
N LYS A 31 7.46 -8.90 16.59
CA LYS A 31 6.48 -8.39 15.62
C LYS A 31 6.98 -7.15 14.87
N ILE A 32 8.14 -6.61 15.27
CA ILE A 32 8.74 -5.45 14.63
C ILE A 32 9.76 -5.95 13.60
N PRO A 33 9.50 -5.79 12.28
CA PRO A 33 10.46 -6.22 11.26
C PRO A 33 11.70 -5.32 11.26
N ASP A 34 12.86 -5.90 10.97
CA ASP A 34 14.08 -5.12 10.77
C ASP A 34 14.04 -4.36 9.43
N THR A 35 13.35 -4.92 8.44
CA THR A 35 13.14 -4.33 7.10
C THR A 35 11.94 -4.99 6.42
N GLU A 36 11.36 -4.35 5.41
CA GLU A 36 10.27 -4.90 4.60
C GLU A 36 10.52 -4.70 3.10
N SER A 37 10.30 -5.73 2.30
CA SER A 37 10.09 -5.59 0.86
C SER A 37 8.64 -5.16 0.57
N LEU A 38 8.36 -4.77 -0.67
CA LEU A 38 6.97 -4.50 -1.08
C LEU A 38 6.10 -5.75 -0.99
N LYS A 39 6.66 -6.94 -1.21
CA LYS A 39 5.99 -8.22 -1.02
C LYS A 39 5.56 -8.42 0.45
N ASN A 40 6.45 -8.17 1.40
CA ASN A 40 6.10 -8.25 2.83
C ASN A 40 5.00 -7.25 3.19
N THR A 41 5.09 -6.02 2.66
CA THR A 41 4.02 -5.02 2.83
C THR A 41 2.69 -5.52 2.26
N TYR A 42 2.70 -6.13 1.09
CA TYR A 42 1.51 -6.72 0.46
C TYR A 42 0.90 -7.83 1.32
N GLU A 43 1.71 -8.76 1.82
CA GLU A 43 1.29 -9.91 2.64
C GLU A 43 0.57 -9.49 3.93
N ARG A 44 0.88 -8.31 4.49
CA ARG A 44 0.19 -7.77 5.67
C ARG A 44 -0.98 -6.82 5.35
N VAL A 45 -0.90 -6.08 4.25
CA VAL A 45 -1.94 -5.10 3.85
C VAL A 45 -3.18 -5.79 3.29
N ILE A 46 -2.99 -6.80 2.43
CA ILE A 46 -4.12 -7.41 1.73
C ILE A 46 -5.08 -8.17 2.66
N PRO A 47 -4.64 -8.97 3.64
CA PRO A 47 -5.57 -9.56 4.60
C PRO A 47 -6.39 -8.53 5.38
N TYR A 48 -5.76 -7.39 5.74
CA TYR A 48 -6.48 -6.30 6.40
C TYR A 48 -7.54 -5.67 5.48
N TYR A 49 -7.18 -5.39 4.22
CA TYR A 49 -8.10 -4.86 3.22
C TYR A 49 -9.32 -5.78 3.04
N LEU A 50 -9.10 -7.07 2.79
CA LEU A 50 -10.17 -8.05 2.56
C LEU A 50 -11.11 -8.19 3.77
N LYS A 51 -10.56 -8.12 4.98
CA LYS A 51 -11.35 -8.29 6.20
C LYS A 51 -12.09 -7.03 6.63
N ASN A 52 -11.49 -5.85 6.47
CA ASN A 52 -11.98 -4.64 7.13
C ASN A 52 -12.43 -3.55 6.15
N ILE A 53 -11.95 -3.53 4.92
CA ILE A 53 -12.23 -2.46 3.96
C ILE A 53 -13.19 -2.94 2.86
N GLU A 54 -12.90 -4.06 2.22
CA GLU A 54 -13.71 -4.59 1.13
C GLU A 54 -15.19 -4.79 1.52
N PRO A 55 -15.54 -5.31 2.71
CA PRO A 55 -16.96 -5.41 3.12
C PRO A 55 -17.67 -4.05 3.24
N LEU A 56 -16.94 -2.99 3.57
CA LEU A 56 -17.52 -1.64 3.62
C LEU A 56 -17.81 -1.11 2.21
N ILE A 57 -16.93 -1.42 1.25
CA ILE A 57 -17.15 -1.08 -0.18
C ILE A 57 -18.36 -1.85 -0.71
N GLN A 58 -18.50 -3.15 -0.36
CA GLN A 58 -19.68 -3.96 -0.68
C GLN A 58 -20.99 -3.35 -0.16
N ASN A 59 -20.93 -2.69 0.99
CA ASN A 59 -22.06 -1.97 1.59
C ASN A 59 -22.16 -0.51 1.11
N GLU A 60 -21.63 -0.20 -0.08
CA GLU A 60 -21.72 1.11 -0.75
C GLU A 60 -21.15 2.27 0.10
N LYS A 61 -20.19 2.01 0.97
CA LYS A 61 -19.51 3.06 1.75
C LYS A 61 -18.41 3.72 0.95
N ASN A 62 -18.33 5.03 1.02
CA ASN A 62 -17.17 5.79 0.56
C ASN A 62 -16.05 5.67 1.59
N ILE A 63 -14.87 5.24 1.15
CA ILE A 63 -13.73 4.97 2.02
C ILE A 63 -12.58 5.88 1.65
N LEU A 64 -12.03 6.56 2.64
CA LEU A 64 -10.77 7.30 2.51
C LEU A 64 -9.64 6.50 3.17
N ILE A 65 -8.59 6.20 2.41
CA ILE A 65 -7.39 5.52 2.89
C ILE A 65 -6.23 6.51 2.87
N SER A 66 -5.71 6.85 4.06
CA SER A 66 -4.47 7.60 4.21
C SER A 66 -3.38 6.66 4.72
N ALA A 67 -2.33 6.43 3.92
CA ALA A 67 -1.30 5.46 4.22
C ALA A 67 0.04 5.82 3.56
N HIS A 68 1.11 5.15 4.00
CA HIS A 68 2.41 5.24 3.34
C HIS A 68 2.36 4.75 1.89
N GLY A 69 3.11 5.37 1.00
CA GLY A 69 3.11 5.05 -0.44
C GLY A 69 3.30 3.57 -0.76
N ASN A 70 4.13 2.83 -0.01
CA ASN A 70 4.31 1.39 -0.23
C ASN A 70 3.06 0.58 0.13
N SER A 71 2.30 0.99 1.16
CA SER A 71 1.03 0.34 1.50
C SER A 71 -0.02 0.58 0.40
N ILE A 72 -0.06 1.80 -0.14
CA ILE A 72 -0.96 2.12 -1.27
C ILE A 72 -0.52 1.36 -2.53
N ARG A 73 0.79 1.27 -2.82
CA ARG A 73 1.31 0.47 -3.95
C ARG A 73 0.94 -1.01 -3.83
N ALA A 74 1.05 -1.58 -2.62
CA ALA A 74 0.65 -2.96 -2.36
C ALA A 74 -0.86 -3.17 -2.61
N LEU A 75 -1.69 -2.22 -2.17
CA LEU A 75 -3.13 -2.25 -2.43
C LEU A 75 -3.43 -2.11 -3.93
N CYS A 76 -2.81 -1.16 -4.63
CA CYS A 76 -2.95 -0.99 -6.07
C CYS A 76 -2.54 -2.26 -6.84
N LYS A 77 -1.46 -2.93 -6.41
CA LYS A 77 -1.04 -4.21 -7.01
C LYS A 77 -2.16 -5.25 -6.99
N LYS A 78 -2.88 -5.36 -5.87
CA LYS A 78 -4.05 -6.26 -5.74
C LYS A 78 -5.21 -5.79 -6.60
N LEU A 79 -5.61 -4.53 -6.44
CA LEU A 79 -6.82 -3.99 -7.06
C LEU A 79 -6.73 -3.96 -8.59
N PHE A 80 -5.59 -3.56 -9.12
CA PHE A 80 -5.36 -3.42 -10.56
C PHE A 80 -4.63 -4.63 -11.18
N ASN A 81 -4.44 -5.70 -10.43
CA ASN A 81 -3.76 -6.92 -10.88
C ASN A 81 -2.38 -6.64 -11.54
N ILE A 82 -1.59 -5.74 -10.94
CA ILE A 82 -0.28 -5.35 -11.47
C ILE A 82 0.72 -6.49 -11.24
N SER A 83 1.48 -6.86 -12.27
CA SER A 83 2.51 -7.91 -12.18
C SER A 83 3.67 -7.52 -11.24
N ASP A 84 4.44 -8.52 -10.80
CA ASP A 84 5.62 -8.33 -9.94
C ASP A 84 6.70 -7.47 -10.63
N THR A 85 6.81 -7.57 -11.94
CA THR A 85 7.75 -6.78 -12.73
C THR A 85 7.29 -5.33 -12.91
N ASN A 86 5.99 -5.12 -13.11
CA ASN A 86 5.44 -3.78 -13.37
C ASN A 86 5.22 -2.95 -12.11
N ILE A 87 5.03 -3.60 -10.94
CA ILE A 87 4.81 -2.84 -9.69
C ILE A 87 5.98 -1.91 -9.33
N SER A 88 7.19 -2.22 -9.79
CA SER A 88 8.36 -1.35 -9.61
C SER A 88 8.23 0.00 -10.31
N LYS A 89 7.42 0.07 -11.37
CA LYS A 89 7.18 1.28 -12.18
C LYS A 89 6.07 2.16 -11.60
N LEU A 90 5.19 1.59 -10.76
CA LEU A 90 4.10 2.36 -10.15
C LEU A 90 4.64 3.36 -9.14
N GLU A 91 4.34 4.63 -9.33
CA GLU A 91 4.61 5.71 -8.39
C GLU A 91 3.28 6.23 -7.82
N ILE A 92 3.27 6.45 -6.50
CA ILE A 92 2.16 7.10 -5.80
C ILE A 92 2.61 8.50 -5.43
N PRO A 93 2.13 9.56 -6.09
CA PRO A 93 2.50 10.92 -5.76
C PRO A 93 1.95 11.29 -4.37
N THR A 94 2.80 11.89 -3.55
CA THR A 94 2.41 12.34 -2.20
C THR A 94 1.40 13.50 -2.29
N GLY A 95 0.33 13.42 -1.50
CA GLY A 95 -0.69 14.49 -1.44
C GLY A 95 -1.53 14.63 -2.71
N ASN A 96 -1.57 13.59 -3.55
CA ASN A 96 -2.45 13.53 -4.71
C ASN A 96 -3.38 12.32 -4.57
N PRO A 97 -4.66 12.51 -4.22
CA PRO A 97 -5.59 11.41 -4.02
C PRO A 97 -5.78 10.58 -5.30
N LEU A 98 -5.71 9.27 -5.16
CA LEU A 98 -6.11 8.31 -6.18
C LEU A 98 -7.57 7.94 -5.94
N PHE A 99 -8.45 8.32 -6.84
CA PHE A 99 -9.86 7.92 -6.83
C PHE A 99 -10.00 6.56 -7.51
N ILE A 100 -10.77 5.65 -6.90
CA ILE A 100 -11.08 4.33 -7.46
C ILE A 100 -12.58 4.11 -7.34
N LYS A 101 -13.25 3.86 -8.46
CA LYS A 101 -14.66 3.53 -8.51
C LYS A 101 -14.84 2.03 -8.70
N PHE A 102 -15.70 1.44 -7.89
CA PHE A 102 -16.08 0.04 -8.00
C PHE A 102 -17.51 -0.09 -8.53
N ASN A 103 -17.77 -1.15 -9.29
CA ASN A 103 -19.12 -1.55 -9.63
C ASN A 103 -19.71 -2.52 -8.59
N GLU A 104 -20.95 -2.93 -8.79
CA GLU A 104 -21.70 -3.84 -7.90
C GLU A 104 -20.99 -5.19 -7.66
N ASN A 105 -20.15 -5.63 -8.58
CA ASN A 105 -19.37 -6.87 -8.49
C ASN A 105 -17.96 -6.67 -7.89
N LEU A 106 -17.70 -5.53 -7.26
CA LEU A 106 -16.38 -5.10 -6.73
C LEU A 106 -15.27 -5.07 -7.77
N LYS A 107 -15.62 -5.00 -9.05
CA LYS A 107 -14.64 -4.74 -10.10
C LYS A 107 -14.41 -3.23 -10.21
N ILE A 108 -13.19 -2.86 -10.52
CA ILE A 108 -12.87 -1.45 -10.75
C ILE A 108 -13.46 -1.02 -12.09
N ASP A 109 -14.24 0.04 -12.03
CA ASP A 109 -14.94 0.67 -13.15
C ASP A 109 -14.14 1.85 -13.69
N ASP A 110 -13.45 2.57 -12.78
CA ASP A 110 -12.62 3.72 -13.10
C ASP A 110 -11.56 3.95 -12.01
N GLY A 111 -10.46 4.62 -12.39
CA GLY A 111 -9.40 5.00 -11.45
C GLY A 111 -8.54 6.12 -12.02
N TYR A 112 -8.40 7.22 -11.27
CA TYR A 112 -7.61 8.37 -11.68
C TYR A 112 -7.09 9.17 -10.46
N TYR A 113 -6.02 9.91 -10.67
CA TYR A 113 -5.57 10.90 -9.69
C TYR A 113 -6.35 12.20 -9.82
N LEU A 114 -6.71 12.82 -8.69
CA LEU A 114 -7.46 14.08 -8.71
C LEU A 114 -6.66 15.22 -9.35
N ASP A 115 -5.36 15.24 -9.17
CA ASP A 115 -4.46 16.17 -9.86
C ASP A 115 -3.69 15.44 -10.97
N SER A 116 -4.21 15.52 -12.19
CA SER A 116 -3.61 14.87 -13.36
C SER A 116 -2.24 15.47 -13.74
N SER A 117 -1.98 16.73 -13.39
CA SER A 117 -0.70 17.39 -13.69
C SER A 117 0.48 16.84 -12.89
N ARG A 118 0.20 16.26 -11.71
CA ARG A 118 1.19 15.65 -10.80
C ARG A 118 1.13 14.13 -10.78
N SER A 119 0.40 13.51 -11.71
CA SER A 119 0.26 12.06 -11.79
C SER A 119 1.09 11.48 -12.92
N ARG A 120 1.47 10.22 -12.77
CA ARG A 120 1.90 9.37 -13.87
C ARG A 120 0.79 8.39 -14.19
N ASP A 121 0.81 7.84 -15.39
CA ASP A 121 -0.18 6.86 -15.80
C ASP A 121 -0.24 5.70 -14.81
N LEU A 122 -1.45 5.35 -14.41
CA LEU A 122 -1.70 4.08 -13.77
C LEU A 122 -1.36 2.98 -14.78
N LEU A 123 -0.62 1.94 -14.36
CA LEU A 123 -0.15 0.85 -15.22
C LEU A 123 -1.27 -0.14 -15.58
N VAL A 124 -2.48 0.38 -15.78
CA VAL A 124 -3.70 -0.40 -15.99
C VAL A 124 -4.56 0.26 -17.06
N LYS A 125 -5.34 -0.56 -17.76
CA LYS A 125 -6.40 -0.12 -18.66
C LYS A 125 -7.72 -0.55 -18.05
N PHE A 126 -8.68 0.35 -18.04
CA PHE A 126 -10.06 0.10 -17.64
C PHE A 126 -10.92 -0.24 -18.83
#